data_c7f94f0d6200d5128750f9c561513567
#
_entry.id   c7f94f0d6200d5128750f9c561513567
#
_cell.length_a   1.000
_cell.length_b   1.000
_cell.length_c   1.000
_cell.angle_alpha   90.00
_cell.angle_beta   90.00
_cell.angle_gamma   90.00
#
_symmetry.space_group_name_H-M   'P 1'
#
loop_
_entity.id
_entity.type
_entity.pdbx_description
1 polymer ?
#
loop_
_entity_poly.entity_id
_entity_poly.type
_entity_poly.pdbx_seq_one_letter_code
_entity_poly.pdbx_strand_id
1 'polypeptide(L)'
;SQIIIAYEPVWAISTTIGHKDATPKDSEEMIIFIRKVLADKFGAKAQLPRIIYGGSVNEKDALEFIRDGGAEGLLVGRASLNAKKFIQIIKKCETLNN
;
A
#
# COMPACT_ATOMS: atom_id res chain seq x y z
N SER A 1 -7.73 -13.46 -9.36
CA SER A 1 -8.12 -13.70 -7.98
C SER A 1 -9.22 -12.74 -7.56
N GLN A 2 -10.08 -13.19 -6.69
CA GLN A 2 -11.15 -12.36 -6.09
C GLN A 2 -10.73 -11.81 -4.73
N ILE A 3 -9.47 -12.00 -4.34
CA ILE A 3 -8.97 -11.57 -3.04
C ILE A 3 -7.98 -10.43 -3.22
N ILE A 4 -8.15 -9.39 -2.41
CA ILE A 4 -7.20 -8.29 -2.29
C ILE A 4 -6.71 -8.30 -0.84
N ILE A 5 -5.39 -8.26 -0.65
CA ILE A 5 -4.80 -8.23 0.67
C ILE A 5 -4.35 -6.80 0.95
N ALA A 6 -4.84 -6.22 2.05
CA ALA A 6 -4.41 -4.89 2.49
C ALA A 6 -3.43 -5.04 3.64
N TYR A 7 -2.23 -4.52 3.47
CA TYR A 7 -1.25 -4.47 4.54
C TYR A 7 -1.41 -3.14 5.29
N GLU A 8 -1.80 -3.24 6.54
CA GLU A 8 -2.03 -2.07 7.41
C GLU A 8 -1.09 -2.13 8.61
N PRO A 9 0.12 -1.57 8.52
CA PRO A 9 1.02 -1.55 9.67
C PRO A 9 0.43 -0.62 10.73
N VAL A 10 0.00 -1.20 11.86
CA VAL A 10 -0.69 -0.43 12.91
C VAL A 10 0.15 0.72 13.43
N TRP A 11 1.48 0.56 13.44
CA TRP A 11 2.39 1.61 13.90
C TRP A 11 2.48 2.79 12.93
N ALA A 12 1.96 2.66 11.71
CA ALA A 12 1.98 3.69 10.68
C ALA A 12 0.58 4.22 10.35
N ILE A 13 -0.45 3.82 11.09
CA ILE A 13 -1.81 4.35 10.93
C ILE A 13 -1.91 5.65 11.71
N SER A 14 -2.35 6.73 11.06
CA SER A 14 -2.32 8.08 11.63
C SER A 14 -3.12 8.25 12.92
N THR A 15 -4.11 7.38 13.16
CA THR A 15 -4.93 7.42 14.38
C THR A 15 -4.33 6.62 15.52
N THR A 16 -3.26 5.86 15.29
CA THR A 16 -2.59 5.09 16.33
C THR A 16 -1.74 6.01 17.21
N ILE A 17 -1.87 5.88 18.53
CA ILE A 17 -1.05 6.67 19.47
C ILE A 17 0.42 6.28 19.28
N GLY A 18 1.26 7.30 19.11
CA GLY A 18 2.69 7.08 18.88
C GLY A 18 3.06 6.54 17.53
N HIS A 19 2.16 6.66 16.54
CA HIS A 19 2.41 6.16 15.20
C HIS A 19 3.68 6.79 14.60
N LYS A 20 4.30 6.06 13.68
CA LYS A 20 5.41 6.53 12.85
C LYS A 20 5.04 6.30 11.40
N ASP A 21 5.43 7.20 10.52
CA ASP A 21 5.18 7.03 9.10
C ASP A 21 6.05 5.88 8.56
N ALA A 22 5.44 4.97 7.80
CA ALA A 22 6.17 3.94 7.10
C ALA A 22 6.82 4.51 5.85
N THR A 23 7.92 3.91 5.43
CA THR A 23 8.58 4.26 4.17
C THR A 23 8.18 3.30 3.07
N PRO A 24 8.37 3.66 1.79
CA PRO A 24 8.19 2.70 0.70
C PRO A 24 9.03 1.44 0.88
N LYS A 25 10.21 1.54 1.44
CA LYS A 25 11.05 0.37 1.70
C LYS A 25 10.43 -0.56 2.74
N ASP A 26 9.84 0.00 3.81
CA ASP A 26 9.12 -0.81 4.81
C ASP A 26 8.00 -1.59 4.15
N SER A 27 7.24 -0.94 3.27
CA SER A 27 6.17 -1.56 2.51
C SER A 27 6.69 -2.69 1.61
N GLU A 28 7.74 -2.41 0.85
CA GLU A 28 8.35 -3.39 -0.05
C GLU A 28 8.80 -4.64 0.69
N GLU A 29 9.51 -4.47 1.78
CA GLU A 29 10.02 -5.59 2.58
C GLU A 29 8.87 -6.46 3.08
N MET A 30 7.80 -5.85 3.58
CA MET A 30 6.67 -6.60 4.09
C MET A 30 5.88 -7.28 2.98
N ILE A 31 5.70 -6.63 1.84
CA ILE A 31 4.99 -7.23 0.71
C ILE A 31 5.76 -8.45 0.19
N ILE A 32 7.07 -8.36 0.10
CA ILE A 32 7.92 -9.51 -0.25
C ILE A 32 7.71 -10.65 0.74
N PHE A 33 7.69 -10.34 2.03
CA PHE A 33 7.47 -11.33 3.08
C PHE A 33 6.09 -11.98 2.97
N ILE A 34 5.04 -11.19 2.74
CA ILE A 34 3.67 -11.71 2.56
C ILE A 34 3.63 -12.66 1.36
N ARG A 35 4.23 -12.28 0.24
CA ARG A 35 4.30 -13.14 -0.94
C ARG A 35 5.01 -14.47 -0.64
N LYS A 36 6.08 -14.40 0.14
CA LYS A 36 6.83 -15.61 0.53
C LYS A 36 5.96 -16.55 1.37
N VAL A 37 5.25 -16.02 2.35
CA VAL A 37 4.36 -16.82 3.19
C VAL A 37 3.24 -17.45 2.35
N LEU A 38 2.68 -16.68 1.43
CA LEU A 38 1.64 -17.20 0.52
C LEU A 38 2.20 -18.28 -0.39
N ALA A 39 3.39 -18.10 -0.91
CA ALA A 39 4.03 -19.09 -1.78
C ALA A 39 4.28 -20.40 -1.06
N ASP A 40 4.68 -20.34 0.20
CA ASP A 40 4.90 -21.55 1.01
C ASP A 40 3.60 -22.35 1.20
N LYS A 41 2.46 -21.67 1.22
CA LYS A 41 1.17 -22.33 1.44
C LYS A 41 0.42 -22.68 0.16
N PHE A 42 0.53 -21.84 -0.86
CA PHE A 42 -0.31 -21.94 -2.07
C PHE A 42 0.46 -22.05 -3.38
N GLY A 43 1.80 -22.05 -3.32
CA GLY A 43 2.62 -22.19 -4.51
C GLY A 43 2.41 -21.05 -5.51
N ALA A 44 2.27 -21.38 -6.78
CA ALA A 44 2.14 -20.39 -7.85
C ALA A 44 0.93 -19.46 -7.70
N LYS A 45 -0.11 -19.91 -7.00
CA LYS A 45 -1.30 -19.09 -6.77
C LYS A 45 -1.03 -17.88 -5.87
N ALA A 46 0.10 -17.86 -5.19
CA ALA A 46 0.50 -16.73 -4.34
C ALA A 46 0.63 -15.41 -5.10
N GLN A 47 0.80 -15.46 -6.43
CA GLN A 47 0.91 -14.26 -7.25
C GLN A 47 -0.44 -13.67 -7.67
N LEU A 48 -1.55 -14.38 -7.46
CA LEU A 48 -2.86 -13.95 -7.91
C LEU A 48 -3.45 -12.80 -7.09
N PRO A 49 -3.42 -12.81 -5.74
CA PRO A 49 -3.97 -11.68 -4.97
C PRO A 49 -3.15 -10.42 -5.17
N ARG A 50 -3.84 -9.29 -5.31
CA ARG A 50 -3.18 -8.00 -5.25
C ARG A 50 -2.91 -7.65 -3.79
N ILE A 51 -1.77 -7.04 -3.54
CA ILE A 51 -1.43 -6.56 -2.20
C ILE A 51 -1.38 -5.04 -2.25
N ILE A 52 -2.23 -4.40 -1.45
CA ILE A 52 -2.30 -2.95 -1.37
C ILE A 52 -1.77 -2.47 -0.02
N TYR A 53 -1.29 -1.23 0.01
CA TYR A 53 -0.75 -0.63 1.23
C TYR A 53 -1.81 0.24 1.90
N GLY A 54 -2.03 0.04 3.19
CA GLY A 54 -3.04 0.75 3.97
C GLY A 54 -2.50 1.52 5.18
N GLY A 55 -1.22 1.85 5.21
CA GLY A 55 -0.67 2.75 6.21
C GLY A 55 -0.93 4.21 5.88
N SER A 56 -0.29 5.14 6.59
CA SER A 56 -0.43 6.56 6.30
C SER A 56 0.17 6.90 4.94
N VAL A 57 -0.66 7.42 4.05
CA VAL A 57 -0.21 7.96 2.75
C VAL A 57 -0.87 9.30 2.53
N ASN A 58 -0.19 10.16 1.80
CA ASN A 58 -0.70 11.46 1.41
C ASN A 58 -0.37 11.73 -0.06
N GLU A 59 -0.75 12.89 -0.55
CA GLU A 59 -0.55 13.28 -1.95
C GLU A 59 0.92 13.44 -2.32
N LYS A 60 1.82 13.52 -1.33
CA LYS A 60 3.25 13.68 -1.58
C LYS A 60 3.98 12.36 -1.76
N ASP A 61 3.58 11.31 -1.01
CA ASP A 61 4.30 10.04 -0.99
C ASP A 61 3.56 8.86 -1.62
N ALA A 62 2.28 9.04 -1.98
CA ALA A 62 1.46 7.94 -2.50
C ALA A 62 2.11 7.23 -3.70
N LEU A 63 2.65 8.00 -4.64
CA LEU A 63 3.29 7.46 -5.84
C LEU A 63 4.45 6.53 -5.50
N GLU A 64 5.23 6.90 -4.49
CA GLU A 64 6.42 6.14 -4.10
C GLU A 64 6.06 4.75 -3.55
N PHE A 65 4.94 4.62 -2.85
CA PHE A 65 4.49 3.33 -2.32
C PHE A 65 4.15 2.34 -3.43
N ILE A 66 3.67 2.82 -4.56
CA ILE A 66 3.36 1.97 -5.70
C ILE A 66 4.60 1.75 -6.55
N ARG A 67 5.33 2.81 -6.87
CA ARG A 67 6.51 2.73 -7.74
C ARG A 67 7.67 1.98 -7.07
N ASP A 68 7.95 2.29 -5.81
CA ASP A 68 9.13 1.78 -5.09
C ASP A 68 8.78 0.83 -3.95
N GLY A 69 7.56 0.90 -3.43
CA GLY A 69 7.12 0.13 -2.26
C GLY A 69 6.48 -1.21 -2.57
N GLY A 70 6.37 -1.57 -3.84
CA GLY A 70 5.83 -2.88 -4.23
C GLY A 70 4.32 -3.01 -4.12
N ALA A 71 3.61 -1.97 -3.68
CA ALA A 71 2.16 -2.02 -3.54
C ALA A 71 1.47 -1.93 -4.90
N GLU A 72 0.41 -2.69 -5.08
CA GLU A 72 -0.39 -2.69 -6.30
C GLU A 72 -1.60 -1.76 -6.20
N GLY A 73 -1.74 -1.08 -5.09
CA GLY A 73 -2.79 -0.11 -4.82
C GLY A 73 -2.65 0.43 -3.42
N LEU A 74 -3.57 1.32 -3.06
CA LEU A 74 -3.55 1.99 -1.76
C LEU A 74 -4.93 1.92 -1.11
N LEU A 75 -4.96 1.73 0.19
CA LEU A 75 -6.15 1.89 1.01
C LEU A 75 -5.95 3.19 1.78
N VAL A 76 -6.48 4.28 1.23
CA VAL A 76 -6.19 5.63 1.72
C VAL A 76 -7.01 5.96 2.96
N GLY A 77 -6.33 6.37 4.04
CA GLY A 77 -6.97 6.75 5.29
C GLY A 77 -7.42 8.21 5.29
N ARG A 78 -6.85 9.00 6.19
CA ARG A 78 -7.25 10.40 6.40
C ARG A 78 -7.27 11.27 5.16
N ALA A 79 -6.30 11.08 4.26
CA ALA A 79 -6.23 11.88 3.05
C ALA A 79 -7.46 11.70 2.15
N SER A 80 -8.19 10.58 2.28
CA SER A 80 -9.43 10.36 1.54
C SER A 80 -10.58 11.26 1.99
N LEU A 81 -10.46 11.87 3.17
CA LEU A 81 -11.48 12.79 3.70
C LEU A 81 -11.39 14.18 3.08
N ASN A 82 -10.31 14.47 2.38
CA ASN A 82 -10.12 15.73 1.66
C ASN A 82 -10.16 15.44 0.17
N ALA A 83 -11.22 15.85 -0.51
CA ALA A 83 -11.44 15.53 -1.92
C ALA A 83 -10.28 15.95 -2.80
N LYS A 84 -9.72 17.15 -2.56
CA LYS A 84 -8.61 17.66 -3.36
C LYS A 84 -7.35 16.79 -3.22
N LYS A 85 -7.01 16.41 -2.01
CA LYS A 85 -5.87 15.54 -1.75
C LYS A 85 -6.06 14.14 -2.33
N PHE A 86 -7.26 13.59 -2.17
CA PHE A 86 -7.57 12.27 -2.70
C PHE A 86 -7.48 12.24 -4.22
N ILE A 87 -7.99 13.27 -4.89
CA ILE A 87 -7.88 13.40 -6.34
C ILE A 87 -6.42 13.49 -6.77
N GLN A 88 -5.59 14.23 -6.02
CA GLN A 88 -4.16 14.33 -6.32
C GLN A 88 -3.46 12.98 -6.22
N ILE A 89 -3.82 12.17 -5.22
CA ILE A 89 -3.29 10.81 -5.08
C ILE A 89 -3.63 9.97 -6.31
N ILE A 90 -4.91 9.99 -6.73
CA ILE A 90 -5.36 9.23 -7.89
C ILE A 90 -4.61 9.65 -9.15
N LYS A 91 -4.48 10.95 -9.37
CA LYS A 91 -3.79 11.49 -10.55
C LYS A 91 -2.33 11.08 -10.60
N LYS A 92 -1.63 11.14 -9.46
CA LYS A 92 -0.23 10.73 -9.42
C LYS A 92 -0.06 9.24 -9.70
N CYS A 93 -0.91 8.41 -9.12
CA CYS A 93 -0.83 6.97 -9.34
C CYS A 93 -1.17 6.59 -10.79
N GLU A 94 -2.05 7.35 -11.43
CA GLU A 94 -2.41 7.15 -12.83
C GLU A 94 -1.21 7.28 -13.76
N THR A 95 -0.22 8.11 -13.42
CA THR A 95 0.97 8.30 -14.24
C THR A 95 1.80 7.02 -14.40
N LEU A 96 1.67 6.08 -13.47
CA LEU A 96 2.41 4.82 -13.54
C LEU A 96 1.87 3.85 -14.59
N ASN A 97 0.67 4.08 -15.09
CA ASN A 97 0.04 3.23 -16.09
C ASN A 97 0.32 3.69 -17.52
N ASN A 98 1.10 4.74 -17.67
CA ASN A 98 1.42 5.30 -18.99
C ASN A 98 2.88 4.99 -19.40
#